data_f3953b6e50828e6d34d7763faa08ff0f
#
_entry.id   f3953b6e50828e6d34d7763faa08ff0f
#
_cell.length_a   1.000
_cell.length_b   1.000
_cell.length_c   1.000
_cell.angle_alpha   90.00
_cell.angle_beta   90.00
_cell.angle_gamma   90.00
#
_symmetry.space_group_name_H-M   'P 1'
#
loop_
_entity.id
_entity.type
_entity.pdbx_description
1 polymer ?
#
loop_
_entity_poly.entity_id
_entity_poly.type
_entity_poly.pdbx_seq_one_letter_code
_entity_poly.pdbx_strand_id
1 'polypeptide(L)'
;MRKEIEKLLQSVQKPARYAGGELNSVMKDKSKVTLRYAFCFPDTYEIGMSHLGMKILYGVANAREDTWCERVFAPADDMEALMRANGEPLFALESGDPIKDFDMIGFTMQYELSYTNILNMLDLAGVPLRAEDRKSLTPIVAFGGPCACNPEPVAEFADIIFLGEGEETTNTVLDLLKACKESGKSKQEFLEAAMHIQGIYVPSFYEDSYNPDGTLCALTPTHGAPATVKKSIVSDMNKCYYPDSFVVPFIDIVHDRAVEEIFRGCIRGCRFCQAGFIYRPIREKSVETINRQSKALIDSTGYDELSLCSLSTSDHSCVNEMLTSLIDWTVRDKINLSLPSLRVDNFSDELVDKLSKVRRSGLTFAPEAGTQRMRDVINKNVTEEEVLRTCTKAFAGGWTSVKLYFMMGLPTETMEDIAGIAQLAGKVVDAYYNTPEHKKGCAVSVSVSCASFIPKPFTPFQWEPEDTMTSLRAKQAHLLESVPSRKIRVSYHETPTSLLEGVLARGDRRLSKVLLRAFELGCKFDSWDDHFNFDALMQAFEECGLDPDFYTKRRRPFEELLPWDHLDYGVSRKFLELENKRAHQNVTTPHCRIRCAGCGANKLNGGHCDARPEVARDTTAVQ
;
A
#
# COMPACT_ATOMS: atom_id res chain seq x y z
N MET A 1 -20.43 23.32 -9.98
CA MET A 1 -20.58 23.07 -8.51
C MET A 1 -21.99 23.47 -8.08
N ARG A 2 -22.60 22.75 -7.12
CA ARG A 2 -23.92 23.11 -6.56
C ARG A 2 -23.77 24.32 -5.65
N LYS A 3 -24.82 25.22 -5.62
CA LYS A 3 -24.81 26.45 -4.82
C LYS A 3 -24.68 26.20 -3.31
N GLU A 4 -25.18 25.05 -2.85
CA GLU A 4 -25.11 24.61 -1.46
C GLU A 4 -23.64 24.39 -1.06
N ILE A 5 -22.87 23.67 -1.90
CA ILE A 5 -21.43 23.43 -1.69
C ILE A 5 -20.67 24.76 -1.72
N GLU A 6 -20.95 25.65 -2.70
CA GLU A 6 -20.26 26.95 -2.80
C GLU A 6 -20.38 27.78 -1.51
N LYS A 7 -21.53 27.69 -0.80
CA LYS A 7 -21.69 28.36 0.48
C LYS A 7 -20.80 27.75 1.58
N LEU A 8 -20.70 26.43 1.62
CA LEU A 8 -19.86 25.75 2.61
C LEU A 8 -18.38 26.09 2.42
N LEU A 9 -17.92 26.19 1.16
CA LEU A 9 -16.54 26.56 0.85
C LEU A 9 -16.07 27.88 1.43
N GLN A 10 -16.99 28.81 1.69
CA GLN A 10 -16.66 30.11 2.29
C GLN A 10 -16.25 30.02 3.77
N SER A 11 -16.55 28.90 4.41
CA SER A 11 -16.36 28.71 5.86
C SER A 11 -15.34 27.65 6.23
N VAL A 12 -14.67 27.01 5.24
CA VAL A 12 -13.66 25.98 5.46
C VAL A 12 -12.24 26.54 5.30
N GLN A 13 -11.27 25.93 5.97
CA GLN A 13 -9.87 26.39 5.95
C GLN A 13 -9.22 26.22 4.57
N LYS A 14 -9.54 25.14 3.84
CA LYS A 14 -8.94 24.82 2.54
C LYS A 14 -10.03 24.51 1.50
N PRO A 15 -10.71 25.52 0.96
CA PRO A 15 -11.83 25.32 0.02
C PRO A 15 -11.41 24.60 -1.27
N ALA A 16 -10.16 24.72 -1.69
CA ALA A 16 -9.65 24.07 -2.91
C ALA A 16 -9.64 22.54 -2.85
N ARG A 17 -9.72 21.93 -1.64
CA ARG A 17 -9.93 20.47 -1.48
C ARG A 17 -11.23 19.98 -2.10
N TYR A 18 -12.22 20.86 -2.23
CA TYR A 18 -13.61 20.52 -2.57
C TYR A 18 -14.10 21.25 -3.82
N ALA A 19 -13.26 22.07 -4.43
CA ALA A 19 -13.66 22.93 -5.55
C ALA A 19 -13.85 22.16 -6.87
N GLY A 20 -13.08 21.12 -7.12
CA GLY A 20 -13.06 20.44 -8.42
C GLY A 20 -12.56 21.34 -9.55
N GLY A 21 -12.62 20.85 -10.79
CA GLY A 21 -12.26 21.64 -11.97
C GLY A 21 -10.76 21.83 -12.18
N GLU A 22 -9.93 20.98 -11.55
CA GLU A 22 -8.47 21.00 -11.70
C GLU A 22 -8.06 20.67 -13.14
N LEU A 23 -6.87 21.14 -13.53
CA LEU A 23 -6.29 20.81 -14.83
C LEU A 23 -6.27 19.28 -15.07
N ASN A 24 -6.70 18.84 -16.24
CA ASN A 24 -6.81 17.45 -16.63
C ASN A 24 -7.89 16.63 -15.89
N SER A 25 -8.75 17.26 -15.06
CA SER A 25 -9.93 16.56 -14.56
C SER A 25 -10.90 16.23 -15.69
N VAL A 26 -11.47 15.02 -15.66
CA VAL A 26 -12.35 14.54 -16.73
C VAL A 26 -13.80 14.97 -16.45
N MET A 27 -14.33 15.85 -17.30
CA MET A 27 -15.71 16.30 -17.24
C MET A 27 -16.53 15.64 -18.34
N LYS A 28 -17.61 14.94 -17.98
CA LYS A 28 -18.54 14.32 -18.94
C LYS A 28 -19.97 14.85 -18.74
N ASP A 29 -20.77 14.74 -19.78
CA ASP A 29 -22.20 15.01 -19.72
C ASP A 29 -22.91 13.78 -19.11
N LYS A 30 -23.45 13.93 -17.91
CA LYS A 30 -24.13 12.84 -17.19
C LYS A 30 -25.33 12.26 -17.92
N SER A 31 -25.90 12.98 -18.89
CA SER A 31 -27.00 12.47 -19.71
C SER A 31 -26.52 11.52 -20.81
N LYS A 32 -25.21 11.47 -21.08
CA LYS A 32 -24.60 10.65 -22.14
C LYS A 32 -23.85 9.42 -21.62
N VAL A 33 -23.71 9.28 -20.32
CA VAL A 33 -23.07 8.11 -19.71
C VAL A 33 -24.13 7.18 -19.12
N THR A 34 -23.87 5.88 -19.20
CA THR A 34 -24.76 4.86 -18.63
C THR A 34 -24.44 4.63 -17.15
N LEU A 35 -23.14 4.71 -16.78
CA LEU A 35 -22.66 4.47 -15.43
C LEU A 35 -21.96 5.69 -14.85
N ARG A 36 -22.21 5.90 -13.56
CA ARG A 36 -21.46 6.84 -12.73
C ARG A 36 -20.72 6.08 -11.64
N TYR A 37 -19.43 6.31 -11.53
CA TYR A 37 -18.55 5.66 -10.59
C TYR A 37 -17.91 6.69 -9.65
N ALA A 38 -18.23 6.65 -8.36
CA ALA A 38 -17.57 7.43 -7.32
C ALA A 38 -16.34 6.67 -6.82
N PHE A 39 -15.14 7.15 -7.16
CA PHE A 39 -13.90 6.55 -6.71
C PHE A 39 -13.39 7.28 -5.47
N CYS A 40 -13.52 6.61 -4.32
CA CYS A 40 -13.30 7.15 -3.00
C CYS A 40 -11.92 6.80 -2.47
N PHE A 41 -11.23 7.79 -1.94
CA PHE A 41 -10.02 7.61 -1.13
C PHE A 41 -10.36 7.95 0.33
N PRO A 42 -10.24 6.99 1.29
CA PRO A 42 -10.69 7.18 2.66
C PRO A 42 -9.66 7.94 3.51
N ASP A 43 -9.17 9.04 3.00
CA ASP A 43 -8.31 10.01 3.67
C ASP A 43 -8.48 11.38 2.99
N THR A 44 -7.74 12.40 3.45
CA THR A 44 -7.81 13.75 2.94
C THR A 44 -7.39 13.87 1.47
N TYR A 45 -7.81 14.96 0.83
CA TYR A 45 -7.50 15.29 -0.56
C TYR A 45 -5.98 15.21 -0.86
N GLU A 46 -5.13 15.76 0.01
CA GLU A 46 -3.68 15.83 -0.19
C GLU A 46 -3.05 14.43 -0.23
N ILE A 47 -3.55 13.50 0.59
CA ILE A 47 -3.09 12.10 0.59
C ILE A 47 -3.59 11.38 -0.65
N GLY A 48 -4.90 11.48 -0.93
CA GLY A 48 -5.52 10.77 -2.06
C GLY A 48 -5.00 11.23 -3.42
N MET A 49 -4.83 12.54 -3.62
CA MET A 49 -4.27 13.09 -4.86
C MET A 49 -2.78 12.72 -5.08
N SER A 50 -2.09 12.35 -4.01
CA SER A 50 -0.70 11.84 -4.09
C SER A 50 -0.63 10.38 -4.51
N HIS A 51 -1.75 9.63 -4.50
CA HIS A 51 -1.79 8.19 -4.71
C HIS A 51 -1.84 7.81 -6.19
N LEU A 52 -0.79 7.10 -6.67
CA LEU A 52 -0.66 6.71 -8.09
C LEU A 52 -1.80 5.76 -8.55
N GLY A 53 -2.17 4.77 -7.74
CA GLY A 53 -3.23 3.82 -8.09
C GLY A 53 -4.58 4.50 -8.32
N MET A 54 -4.89 5.57 -7.57
CA MET A 54 -6.08 6.37 -7.82
C MET A 54 -6.03 7.06 -9.19
N LYS A 55 -4.88 7.64 -9.55
CA LYS A 55 -4.68 8.28 -10.87
C LYS A 55 -4.86 7.29 -12.03
N ILE A 56 -4.31 6.08 -11.88
CA ILE A 56 -4.42 5.01 -12.89
C ILE A 56 -5.89 4.57 -13.04
N LEU A 57 -6.57 4.20 -11.95
CA LEU A 57 -7.93 3.65 -12.02
C LEU A 57 -8.98 4.70 -12.40
N TYR A 58 -8.78 5.95 -11.98
CA TYR A 58 -9.59 7.09 -12.46
C TYR A 58 -9.48 7.21 -13.98
N GLY A 59 -8.27 7.09 -14.53
CA GLY A 59 -8.03 7.12 -15.96
C GLY A 59 -8.62 5.91 -16.69
N VAL A 60 -8.46 4.69 -16.15
CA VAL A 60 -9.06 3.45 -16.69
C VAL A 60 -10.57 3.59 -16.88
N ALA A 61 -11.27 4.03 -15.82
CA ALA A 61 -12.71 4.16 -15.88
C ALA A 61 -13.17 5.32 -16.79
N ASN A 62 -12.40 6.42 -16.83
CA ASN A 62 -12.72 7.56 -17.68
C ASN A 62 -12.31 7.40 -19.16
N ALA A 63 -11.45 6.44 -19.49
CA ALA A 63 -11.19 6.06 -20.90
C ALA A 63 -12.42 5.44 -21.60
N ARG A 64 -13.42 4.99 -20.81
CA ARG A 64 -14.69 4.48 -21.33
C ARG A 64 -15.61 5.65 -21.71
N GLU A 65 -16.31 5.55 -22.83
CA GLU A 65 -17.30 6.57 -23.25
C GLU A 65 -18.59 6.51 -22.40
N ASP A 66 -18.97 5.30 -21.97
CA ASP A 66 -20.22 5.00 -21.27
C ASP A 66 -20.17 5.20 -19.75
N THR A 67 -19.01 5.51 -19.20
CA THR A 67 -18.77 5.62 -17.75
C THR A 67 -18.16 6.97 -17.42
N TRP A 68 -18.64 7.60 -16.35
CA TRP A 68 -17.99 8.77 -15.75
C TRP A 68 -17.52 8.42 -14.33
N CYS A 69 -16.21 8.39 -14.13
CA CYS A 69 -15.57 8.20 -12.84
C CYS A 69 -15.23 9.56 -12.23
N GLU A 70 -15.63 9.77 -10.98
CA GLU A 70 -15.45 11.02 -10.25
C GLU A 70 -14.75 10.75 -8.92
N ARG A 71 -13.89 11.69 -8.49
CA ARG A 71 -13.06 11.54 -7.29
C ARG A 71 -13.82 11.99 -6.04
N VAL A 72 -13.59 11.25 -4.96
CA VAL A 72 -14.17 11.55 -3.64
C VAL A 72 -13.10 11.34 -2.57
N PHE A 73 -13.00 12.26 -1.62
CA PHE A 73 -12.07 12.18 -0.49
C PHE A 73 -12.82 12.33 0.83
N ALA A 74 -12.25 11.80 1.91
CA ALA A 74 -12.76 12.05 3.24
C ALA A 74 -12.67 13.56 3.56
N PRO A 75 -13.77 14.23 3.94
CA PRO A 75 -13.72 15.63 4.28
C PRO A 75 -12.98 15.85 5.59
N ALA A 76 -12.26 16.97 5.70
CA ALA A 76 -11.68 17.39 6.96
C ALA A 76 -12.81 17.80 7.96
N ASP A 77 -12.48 17.84 9.25
CA ASP A 77 -13.46 18.06 10.32
C ASP A 77 -14.32 19.31 10.13
N ASP A 78 -13.73 20.41 9.66
CA ASP A 78 -14.45 21.66 9.43
C ASP A 78 -15.52 21.50 8.32
N MET A 79 -15.18 20.85 7.24
CA MET A 79 -16.12 20.58 6.15
C MET A 79 -17.17 19.54 6.55
N GLU A 80 -16.77 18.45 7.21
CA GLU A 80 -17.70 17.43 7.69
C GLU A 80 -18.73 18.03 8.66
N ALA A 81 -18.29 18.85 9.62
CA ALA A 81 -19.19 19.51 10.56
C ALA A 81 -20.23 20.39 9.85
N LEU A 82 -19.80 21.14 8.83
CA LEU A 82 -20.68 21.95 8.02
C LEU A 82 -21.67 21.11 7.19
N MET A 83 -21.20 20.03 6.59
CA MET A 83 -22.05 19.10 5.82
C MET A 83 -23.14 18.52 6.72
N ARG A 84 -22.78 17.99 7.89
CA ARG A 84 -23.74 17.44 8.86
C ARG A 84 -24.73 18.49 9.36
N ALA A 85 -24.28 19.70 9.68
CA ALA A 85 -25.13 20.79 10.15
C ALA A 85 -26.15 21.29 9.10
N ASN A 86 -25.80 21.18 7.81
CA ASN A 86 -26.65 21.63 6.70
C ASN A 86 -27.40 20.47 6.00
N GLY A 87 -27.19 19.21 6.42
CA GLY A 87 -27.80 18.05 5.78
C GLY A 87 -27.26 17.82 4.35
N GLU A 88 -26.05 18.28 4.07
CA GLU A 88 -25.40 18.13 2.78
C GLU A 88 -24.67 16.77 2.73
N PRO A 89 -25.05 15.85 1.83
CA PRO A 89 -24.41 14.55 1.73
C PRO A 89 -23.03 14.63 1.08
N LEU A 90 -22.20 13.60 1.29
CA LEU A 90 -20.91 13.47 0.63
C LEU A 90 -21.06 13.48 -0.89
N PHE A 91 -20.23 14.24 -1.56
CA PHE A 91 -20.33 14.54 -2.98
C PHE A 91 -19.03 14.27 -3.74
N ALA A 92 -19.15 14.04 -5.04
CA ALA A 92 -18.03 13.89 -5.95
C ALA A 92 -17.48 15.25 -6.40
N LEU A 93 -16.17 15.35 -6.61
CA LEU A 93 -15.50 16.62 -6.92
C LEU A 93 -15.86 17.17 -8.31
N GLU A 94 -15.99 16.32 -9.32
CA GLU A 94 -16.20 16.74 -10.69
C GLU A 94 -17.59 17.36 -10.87
N SER A 95 -18.65 16.67 -10.45
CA SER A 95 -20.03 17.14 -10.61
C SER A 95 -20.58 17.93 -9.42
N GLY A 96 -20.09 17.64 -8.23
CA GLY A 96 -20.71 18.06 -6.97
C GLY A 96 -21.97 17.27 -6.63
N ASP A 97 -22.29 16.18 -7.32
CA ASP A 97 -23.48 15.37 -7.05
C ASP A 97 -23.25 14.43 -5.84
N PRO A 98 -24.30 14.11 -5.05
CA PRO A 98 -24.24 13.16 -3.96
C PRO A 98 -23.81 11.76 -4.44
N ILE A 99 -22.85 11.15 -3.76
CA ILE A 99 -22.33 9.83 -4.22
C ILE A 99 -23.35 8.69 -4.06
N LYS A 100 -24.37 8.84 -3.23
CA LYS A 100 -25.47 7.86 -3.13
C LYS A 100 -26.27 7.70 -4.44
N ASP A 101 -26.19 8.68 -5.34
CA ASP A 101 -26.88 8.68 -6.62
C ASP A 101 -26.04 8.04 -7.75
N PHE A 102 -24.89 7.51 -7.41
CA PHE A 102 -23.98 6.83 -8.35
C PHE A 102 -24.33 5.33 -8.48
N ASP A 103 -23.84 4.70 -9.55
CA ASP A 103 -24.07 3.28 -9.79
C ASP A 103 -23.08 2.39 -9.00
N MET A 104 -21.84 2.88 -8.81
CA MET A 104 -20.81 2.22 -8.02
C MET A 104 -20.07 3.23 -7.14
N ILE A 105 -19.78 2.83 -5.90
CA ILE A 105 -18.94 3.57 -4.95
C ILE A 105 -17.77 2.64 -4.60
N GLY A 106 -16.58 2.97 -5.08
CA GLY A 106 -15.39 2.16 -4.86
C GLY A 106 -14.42 2.82 -3.92
N PHE A 107 -13.98 2.10 -2.89
CA PHE A 107 -12.97 2.56 -1.93
C PHE A 107 -11.64 1.84 -2.15
N THR A 108 -10.54 2.59 -2.11
CA THR A 108 -9.20 2.01 -2.10
C THR A 108 -8.65 1.90 -0.68
N MET A 109 -8.49 0.68 -0.18
CA MET A 109 -7.97 0.37 1.15
C MET A 109 -6.44 0.32 1.12
N GLN A 110 -5.79 1.44 1.44
CA GLN A 110 -4.33 1.55 1.39
C GLN A 110 -3.67 1.24 2.74
N TYR A 111 -4.41 1.44 3.82
CA TYR A 111 -3.94 1.26 5.19
C TYR A 111 -5.12 0.87 6.09
N GLU A 112 -4.90 -0.07 6.99
CA GLU A 112 -5.96 -0.63 7.83
C GLU A 112 -6.61 0.42 8.75
N LEU A 113 -5.84 1.40 9.22
CA LEU A 113 -6.35 2.47 10.10
C LEU A 113 -7.24 3.50 9.37
N SER A 114 -7.55 3.28 8.09
CA SER A 114 -8.53 4.08 7.35
C SER A 114 -9.93 3.44 7.29
N TYR A 115 -10.14 2.29 7.93
CA TYR A 115 -11.42 1.58 7.81
C TYR A 115 -12.60 2.34 8.42
N THR A 116 -12.41 3.02 9.54
CA THR A 116 -13.44 3.89 10.14
C THR A 116 -13.78 5.08 9.24
N ASN A 117 -12.83 5.58 8.44
CA ASN A 117 -13.11 6.62 7.46
C ASN A 117 -14.05 6.14 6.36
N ILE A 118 -13.96 4.86 5.95
CA ILE A 118 -14.89 4.29 4.97
C ILE A 118 -16.32 4.32 5.53
N LEU A 119 -16.50 3.95 6.80
CA LEU A 119 -17.81 4.01 7.48
C LEU A 119 -18.31 5.43 7.58
N ASN A 120 -17.45 6.39 7.97
CA ASN A 120 -17.79 7.80 8.04
C ASN A 120 -18.21 8.38 6.67
N MET A 121 -17.51 8.01 5.60
CA MET A 121 -17.84 8.47 4.25
C MET A 121 -19.17 7.88 3.75
N LEU A 122 -19.46 6.60 4.03
CA LEU A 122 -20.75 5.98 3.69
C LEU A 122 -21.91 6.61 4.49
N ASP A 123 -21.72 6.82 5.79
CA ASP A 123 -22.71 7.50 6.65
C ASP A 123 -23.00 8.92 6.17
N LEU A 124 -21.94 9.69 5.92
CA LEU A 124 -22.06 11.06 5.42
C LEU A 124 -22.71 11.13 4.03
N ALA A 125 -22.56 10.08 3.23
CA ALA A 125 -23.24 9.95 1.94
C ALA A 125 -24.72 9.54 2.09
N GLY A 126 -25.14 9.07 3.25
CA GLY A 126 -26.48 8.50 3.46
C GLY A 126 -26.65 7.13 2.79
N VAL A 127 -25.55 6.37 2.66
CA VAL A 127 -25.54 5.00 2.13
C VAL A 127 -25.51 4.03 3.32
N PRO A 128 -26.41 3.00 3.38
CA PRO A 128 -26.40 2.04 4.46
C PRO A 128 -25.03 1.38 4.60
N LEU A 129 -24.49 1.32 5.84
CA LEU A 129 -23.14 0.83 6.11
C LEU A 129 -23.00 -0.65 5.76
N ARG A 130 -23.94 -1.49 6.22
CA ARG A 130 -23.91 -2.93 5.95
C ARG A 130 -24.35 -3.26 4.54
N ALA A 131 -23.67 -4.20 3.90
CA ALA A 131 -24.02 -4.69 2.56
C ALA A 131 -25.42 -5.31 2.52
N GLU A 132 -25.80 -5.99 3.61
CA GLU A 132 -27.12 -6.64 3.74
C GLU A 132 -28.29 -5.65 3.74
N ASP A 133 -28.08 -4.38 4.12
CA ASP A 133 -29.12 -3.35 4.15
C ASP A 133 -29.32 -2.67 2.79
N ARG A 134 -28.37 -2.82 1.86
CA ARG A 134 -28.44 -2.29 0.50
C ARG A 134 -29.12 -3.30 -0.43
N LYS A 135 -30.43 -3.14 -0.67
CA LYS A 135 -31.24 -4.10 -1.44
C LYS A 135 -31.30 -3.81 -2.94
N SER A 136 -31.10 -2.55 -3.34
CA SER A 136 -31.12 -2.14 -4.75
C SER A 136 -29.85 -2.58 -5.48
N LEU A 137 -29.92 -2.75 -6.80
CA LEU A 137 -28.72 -3.02 -7.63
C LEU A 137 -27.66 -1.92 -7.43
N THR A 138 -28.06 -0.67 -7.41
CA THR A 138 -27.16 0.47 -7.23
C THR A 138 -27.50 1.25 -5.97
N PRO A 139 -26.49 1.87 -5.31
CA PRO A 139 -25.07 1.74 -5.61
C PRO A 139 -24.49 0.40 -5.18
N ILE A 140 -23.58 -0.16 -5.97
CA ILE A 140 -22.68 -1.22 -5.55
C ILE A 140 -21.54 -0.60 -4.76
N VAL A 141 -21.32 -1.03 -3.53
CA VAL A 141 -20.16 -0.62 -2.72
C VAL A 141 -19.03 -1.63 -2.89
N ALA A 142 -17.93 -1.17 -3.47
CA ALA A 142 -16.79 -1.98 -3.83
C ALA A 142 -15.53 -1.56 -3.06
N PHE A 143 -14.76 -2.51 -2.54
CA PHE A 143 -13.46 -2.25 -1.91
C PHE A 143 -12.33 -2.85 -2.74
N GLY A 144 -11.12 -2.30 -2.61
CA GLY A 144 -9.92 -2.81 -3.26
C GLY A 144 -8.67 -2.20 -2.64
N GLY A 145 -7.50 -2.47 -3.21
CA GLY A 145 -6.21 -1.98 -2.70
C GLY A 145 -5.42 -3.05 -1.93
N PRO A 146 -4.23 -2.71 -1.41
CA PRO A 146 -3.33 -3.70 -0.80
C PRO A 146 -3.91 -4.38 0.45
N CYS A 147 -4.74 -3.68 1.25
CA CYS A 147 -5.36 -4.28 2.44
C CYS A 147 -6.44 -5.32 2.08
N ALA A 148 -6.90 -5.39 0.83
CA ALA A 148 -7.80 -6.44 0.36
C ALA A 148 -7.18 -7.86 0.41
N CYS A 149 -5.89 -7.98 0.73
CA CYS A 149 -5.26 -9.28 0.99
C CYS A 149 -5.77 -9.94 2.30
N ASN A 150 -6.36 -9.18 3.22
CA ASN A 150 -7.22 -9.68 4.29
C ASN A 150 -8.45 -8.77 4.40
N PRO A 151 -9.52 -9.03 3.64
CA PRO A 151 -10.69 -8.17 3.62
C PRO A 151 -11.68 -8.46 4.76
N GLU A 152 -11.48 -9.53 5.53
CA GLU A 152 -12.46 -10.01 6.50
C GLU A 152 -12.89 -8.98 7.55
N PRO A 153 -12.01 -8.12 8.10
CA PRO A 153 -12.44 -7.08 9.05
C PRO A 153 -13.50 -6.11 8.52
N VAL A 154 -13.57 -5.93 7.19
CA VAL A 154 -14.51 -5.01 6.53
C VAL A 154 -15.51 -5.74 5.61
N ALA A 155 -15.55 -7.06 5.63
CA ALA A 155 -16.33 -7.88 4.73
C ALA A 155 -17.85 -7.57 4.78
N GLU A 156 -18.41 -7.25 5.96
CA GLU A 156 -19.83 -6.93 6.12
C GLU A 156 -20.22 -5.58 5.47
N PHE A 157 -19.28 -4.73 5.13
CA PHE A 157 -19.53 -3.40 4.56
C PHE A 157 -19.41 -3.33 3.04
N ALA A 158 -18.83 -4.34 2.40
CA ALA A 158 -18.63 -4.39 0.95
C ALA A 158 -19.61 -5.32 0.24
N ASP A 159 -20.09 -4.94 -0.93
CA ASP A 159 -20.85 -5.82 -1.82
C ASP A 159 -19.90 -6.72 -2.63
N ILE A 160 -18.79 -6.14 -3.11
CA ILE A 160 -17.70 -6.86 -3.80
C ILE A 160 -16.34 -6.31 -3.36
N ILE A 161 -15.31 -7.15 -3.43
CA ILE A 161 -13.93 -6.75 -3.12
C ILE A 161 -13.01 -7.15 -4.27
N PHE A 162 -12.25 -6.19 -4.77
CA PHE A 162 -11.23 -6.39 -5.79
C PHE A 162 -9.94 -6.91 -5.16
N LEU A 163 -9.48 -8.07 -5.60
CA LEU A 163 -8.25 -8.71 -5.16
C LEU A 163 -7.17 -8.56 -6.24
N GLY A 164 -6.08 -7.88 -5.91
CA GLY A 164 -4.97 -7.66 -6.84
C GLY A 164 -5.10 -6.38 -7.67
N GLU A 165 -4.83 -6.48 -8.97
CA GLU A 165 -4.69 -5.33 -9.87
C GLU A 165 -6.01 -5.04 -10.60
N GLY A 166 -6.39 -3.77 -10.62
CA GLY A 166 -7.73 -3.36 -11.01
C GLY A 166 -7.90 -2.90 -12.46
N GLU A 167 -6.83 -2.72 -13.24
CA GLU A 167 -6.89 -2.05 -14.54
C GLU A 167 -7.82 -2.76 -15.54
N GLU A 168 -7.78 -4.09 -15.59
CA GLU A 168 -8.62 -4.89 -16.49
C GLU A 168 -9.93 -5.29 -15.79
N THR A 169 -9.85 -5.67 -14.50
CA THR A 169 -10.98 -6.16 -13.71
C THR A 169 -12.04 -5.06 -13.51
N THR A 170 -11.64 -3.80 -13.34
CA THR A 170 -12.58 -2.68 -13.23
C THR A 170 -13.47 -2.58 -14.46
N ASN A 171 -12.90 -2.66 -15.67
CA ASN A 171 -13.67 -2.63 -16.92
C ASN A 171 -14.66 -3.79 -17.00
N THR A 172 -14.22 -5.00 -16.62
CA THR A 172 -15.08 -6.20 -16.65
C THR A 172 -16.26 -6.06 -15.68
N VAL A 173 -16.04 -5.52 -14.48
CA VAL A 173 -17.11 -5.28 -13.49
C VAL A 173 -18.07 -4.17 -13.96
N LEU A 174 -17.56 -3.10 -14.55
CA LEU A 174 -18.39 -2.03 -15.12
C LEU A 174 -19.25 -2.53 -16.30
N ASP A 175 -18.70 -3.40 -17.16
CA ASP A 175 -19.48 -4.03 -18.24
C ASP A 175 -20.62 -4.90 -17.69
N LEU A 176 -20.33 -5.69 -16.66
CA LEU A 176 -21.34 -6.50 -15.98
C LEU A 176 -22.43 -5.63 -15.33
N LEU A 177 -22.04 -4.58 -14.60
CA LEU A 177 -22.98 -3.67 -13.94
C LEU A 177 -23.88 -2.96 -14.95
N LYS A 178 -23.30 -2.48 -16.07
CA LYS A 178 -24.05 -1.90 -17.16
C LYS A 178 -25.07 -2.86 -17.74
N ALA A 179 -24.65 -4.09 -18.06
CA ALA A 179 -25.54 -5.11 -18.61
C ALA A 179 -26.68 -5.46 -17.64
N CYS A 180 -26.41 -5.56 -16.34
CA CYS A 180 -27.42 -5.78 -15.32
C CYS A 180 -28.41 -4.62 -15.21
N LYS A 181 -27.91 -3.38 -15.23
CA LYS A 181 -28.75 -2.16 -15.18
C LYS A 181 -29.67 -2.07 -16.42
N GLU A 182 -29.15 -2.28 -17.61
CA GLU A 182 -29.90 -2.22 -18.87
C GLU A 182 -30.96 -3.35 -18.99
N SER A 183 -30.67 -4.53 -18.43
CA SER A 183 -31.60 -5.67 -18.45
C SER A 183 -32.53 -5.75 -17.21
N GLY A 184 -32.45 -4.79 -16.29
CA GLY A 184 -33.31 -4.75 -15.09
C GLY A 184 -33.03 -5.88 -14.09
N LYS A 185 -31.80 -6.41 -14.04
CA LYS A 185 -31.40 -7.46 -13.13
C LYS A 185 -31.31 -6.96 -11.68
N SER A 186 -31.52 -7.88 -10.76
CA SER A 186 -31.37 -7.65 -9.32
C SER A 186 -29.89 -7.57 -8.89
N LYS A 187 -29.65 -7.04 -7.69
CA LYS A 187 -28.33 -7.06 -7.05
C LYS A 187 -27.82 -8.49 -6.87
N GLN A 188 -28.68 -9.43 -6.48
CA GLN A 188 -28.33 -10.84 -6.30
C GLN A 188 -27.79 -11.44 -7.61
N GLU A 189 -28.46 -11.21 -8.74
CA GLU A 189 -28.01 -11.69 -10.06
C GLU A 189 -26.68 -11.05 -10.48
N PHE A 190 -26.45 -9.78 -10.14
CA PHE A 190 -25.16 -9.14 -10.35
C PHE A 190 -24.06 -9.81 -9.53
N LEU A 191 -24.28 -10.05 -8.22
CA LEU A 191 -23.30 -10.67 -7.34
C LEU A 191 -22.97 -12.11 -7.76
N GLU A 192 -24.00 -12.89 -8.16
CA GLU A 192 -23.83 -14.26 -8.68
C GLU A 192 -22.99 -14.28 -9.98
N ALA A 193 -23.11 -13.29 -10.83
CA ALA A 193 -22.26 -13.17 -12.01
C ALA A 193 -20.85 -12.64 -11.66
N ALA A 194 -20.76 -11.69 -10.75
CA ALA A 194 -19.49 -11.05 -10.36
C ALA A 194 -18.52 -12.04 -9.68
N MET A 195 -19.00 -13.01 -8.90
CA MET A 195 -18.16 -14.01 -8.23
C MET A 195 -17.34 -14.89 -9.19
N HIS A 196 -17.70 -14.92 -10.49
CA HIS A 196 -16.97 -15.65 -11.53
C HIS A 196 -15.91 -14.81 -12.23
N ILE A 197 -15.83 -13.51 -11.95
CA ILE A 197 -14.77 -12.64 -12.46
C ILE A 197 -13.50 -12.86 -11.63
N GLN A 198 -12.38 -13.21 -12.28
CA GLN A 198 -11.11 -13.36 -11.57
C GLN A 198 -10.75 -12.06 -10.83
N GLY A 199 -10.41 -12.18 -9.55
CA GLY A 199 -10.07 -11.04 -8.70
C GLY A 199 -11.28 -10.41 -8.01
N ILE A 200 -12.48 -10.96 -8.12
CA ILE A 200 -13.66 -10.48 -7.40
C ILE A 200 -14.04 -11.46 -6.29
N TYR A 201 -14.06 -10.94 -5.07
CA TYR A 201 -14.57 -11.61 -3.88
C TYR A 201 -15.91 -11.01 -3.49
N VAL A 202 -16.93 -11.84 -3.29
CA VAL A 202 -18.27 -11.45 -2.84
C VAL A 202 -18.45 -11.93 -1.40
N PRO A 203 -18.22 -11.08 -0.38
CA PRO A 203 -18.16 -11.52 1.02
C PRO A 203 -19.44 -12.18 1.53
N SER A 204 -20.60 -11.72 1.06
CA SER A 204 -21.91 -12.27 1.47
C SER A 204 -22.16 -13.72 1.04
N PHE A 205 -21.30 -14.26 0.15
CA PHE A 205 -21.39 -15.66 -0.29
C PHE A 205 -20.47 -16.61 0.48
N TYR A 206 -19.97 -16.18 1.63
CA TYR A 206 -19.13 -16.99 2.50
C TYR A 206 -19.60 -16.86 3.95
N GLU A 207 -19.85 -18.01 4.58
CA GLU A 207 -20.26 -18.12 5.98
C GLU A 207 -19.07 -18.52 6.85
N ASP A 208 -18.78 -17.75 7.89
CA ASP A 208 -17.72 -18.02 8.84
C ASP A 208 -18.23 -18.83 10.04
N SER A 209 -17.37 -19.69 10.57
CA SER A 209 -17.62 -20.42 11.82
C SER A 209 -16.35 -20.51 12.65
N TYR A 210 -16.50 -20.62 13.96
CA TYR A 210 -15.40 -20.54 14.91
C TYR A 210 -15.37 -21.75 15.84
N ASN A 211 -14.18 -22.16 16.23
CA ASN A 211 -13.94 -23.14 17.26
C ASN A 211 -14.23 -22.55 18.66
N PRO A 212 -14.40 -23.40 19.70
CA PRO A 212 -14.63 -22.90 21.06
C PRO A 212 -13.50 -22.01 21.63
N ASP A 213 -12.28 -22.11 21.10
CA ASP A 213 -11.13 -21.29 21.47
C ASP A 213 -11.07 -19.96 20.70
N GLY A 214 -12.06 -19.69 19.85
CA GLY A 214 -12.14 -18.47 19.04
C GLY A 214 -11.38 -18.51 17.72
N THR A 215 -10.63 -19.57 17.41
CA THR A 215 -9.96 -19.71 16.09
C THR A 215 -10.99 -19.97 14.99
N LEU A 216 -10.68 -19.55 13.75
CA LEU A 216 -11.53 -19.79 12.59
C LEU A 216 -11.61 -21.31 12.31
N CYS A 217 -12.82 -21.85 12.30
CA CYS A 217 -13.09 -23.25 11.99
C CYS A 217 -13.25 -23.47 10.47
N ALA A 218 -14.06 -22.63 9.84
CA ALA A 218 -14.30 -22.65 8.40
C ALA A 218 -14.76 -21.30 7.89
N LEU A 219 -14.49 -21.04 6.62
CA LEU A 219 -15.14 -20.03 5.79
C LEU A 219 -15.77 -20.78 4.61
N THR A 220 -17.08 -21.01 4.69
CA THR A 220 -17.80 -21.92 3.79
C THR A 220 -18.43 -21.14 2.64
N PRO A 221 -18.08 -21.42 1.37
CA PRO A 221 -18.73 -20.79 0.24
C PRO A 221 -20.18 -21.24 0.09
N THR A 222 -21.05 -20.30 -0.23
CA THR A 222 -22.48 -20.49 -0.52
C THR A 222 -22.78 -19.99 -1.94
N HIS A 223 -24.00 -20.14 -2.44
CA HIS A 223 -24.44 -19.65 -3.76
C HIS A 223 -23.57 -20.14 -4.93
N GLY A 224 -22.80 -21.21 -4.77
CA GLY A 224 -21.88 -21.70 -5.78
C GLY A 224 -20.57 -20.91 -5.91
N ALA A 225 -20.25 -20.08 -4.92
CA ALA A 225 -19.01 -19.32 -4.88
C ALA A 225 -17.78 -20.25 -4.85
N PRO A 226 -16.65 -19.87 -5.45
CA PRO A 226 -15.44 -20.68 -5.47
C PRO A 226 -14.84 -20.82 -4.06
N ALA A 227 -14.36 -22.02 -3.71
CA ALA A 227 -13.68 -22.23 -2.43
C ALA A 227 -12.40 -21.40 -2.27
N THR A 228 -11.80 -20.96 -3.37
CA THR A 228 -10.62 -20.11 -3.40
C THR A 228 -10.78 -19.02 -4.45
N VAL A 229 -10.61 -17.77 -4.04
CA VAL A 229 -10.68 -16.61 -4.94
C VAL A 229 -9.27 -16.19 -5.34
N LYS A 230 -8.99 -16.29 -6.65
CA LYS A 230 -7.68 -15.96 -7.21
C LYS A 230 -7.60 -14.48 -7.56
N LYS A 231 -6.53 -13.81 -7.12
CA LYS A 231 -6.33 -12.39 -7.46
C LYS A 231 -6.17 -12.14 -8.95
N SER A 232 -6.52 -10.94 -9.39
CA SER A 232 -6.23 -10.41 -10.72
C SER A 232 -4.80 -9.88 -10.81
N ILE A 233 -4.18 -10.00 -11.99
CA ILE A 233 -2.89 -9.38 -12.32
C ILE A 233 -2.90 -8.85 -13.76
N VAL A 234 -2.18 -7.77 -13.99
CA VAL A 234 -1.79 -7.32 -15.33
C VAL A 234 -0.58 -8.14 -15.79
N SER A 235 -0.73 -8.86 -16.88
CA SER A 235 0.33 -9.75 -17.40
C SER A 235 1.45 -9.01 -18.10
N ASP A 236 1.13 -7.97 -18.88
CA ASP A 236 2.07 -7.18 -19.69
C ASP A 236 2.00 -5.70 -19.31
N MET A 237 2.99 -5.22 -18.55
CA MET A 237 3.08 -3.83 -18.09
C MET A 237 3.31 -2.81 -19.22
N ASN A 238 3.74 -3.26 -20.40
CA ASN A 238 3.94 -2.37 -21.55
C ASN A 238 2.64 -2.07 -22.30
N LYS A 239 1.64 -2.98 -22.17
CA LYS A 239 0.35 -2.87 -22.86
C LYS A 239 -0.79 -2.44 -21.97
N CYS A 240 -0.63 -2.56 -20.64
CA CYS A 240 -1.67 -2.13 -19.72
C CYS A 240 -1.91 -0.62 -19.83
N TYR A 241 -3.12 -0.22 -19.46
CA TYR A 241 -3.43 1.21 -19.39
C TYR A 241 -2.50 1.90 -18.38
N TYR A 242 -1.95 3.02 -18.82
CA TYR A 242 -1.26 3.99 -17.97
C TYR A 242 -1.64 5.38 -18.44
N PRO A 243 -2.00 6.33 -17.59
CA PRO A 243 -2.47 7.64 -18.02
C PRO A 243 -1.34 8.46 -18.65
N ASP A 244 -1.63 9.12 -19.77
CA ASP A 244 -0.73 10.09 -20.41
C ASP A 244 -0.80 11.47 -19.73
N SER A 245 -1.76 11.67 -18.81
CA SER A 245 -1.92 12.90 -18.05
C SER A 245 -2.43 12.61 -16.65
N PHE A 246 -1.98 13.40 -15.66
CA PHE A 246 -2.53 13.39 -14.30
C PHE A 246 -3.36 14.64 -14.04
N VAL A 247 -4.37 14.52 -13.19
CA VAL A 247 -5.04 15.67 -12.63
C VAL A 247 -4.04 16.44 -11.78
N VAL A 248 -3.90 17.74 -12.05
CA VAL A 248 -2.98 18.63 -11.34
C VAL A 248 -3.74 19.38 -10.25
N PRO A 249 -3.43 19.18 -8.95
CA PRO A 249 -4.14 19.82 -7.86
C PRO A 249 -3.89 21.34 -7.82
N PHE A 250 -4.85 22.10 -7.27
CA PHE A 250 -4.70 23.54 -7.04
C PHE A 250 -3.91 23.91 -5.79
N ILE A 251 -3.62 22.93 -4.93
CA ILE A 251 -2.89 23.10 -3.68
C ILE A 251 -1.75 22.09 -3.60
N ASP A 252 -0.75 22.41 -2.79
CA ASP A 252 0.35 21.49 -2.52
C ASP A 252 -0.16 20.17 -1.93
N ILE A 253 0.32 19.06 -2.47
CA ILE A 253 0.03 17.71 -2.02
C ILE A 253 1.31 17.02 -1.55
N VAL A 254 1.20 15.83 -0.93
CA VAL A 254 2.37 15.11 -0.37
C VAL A 254 3.38 14.73 -1.46
N HIS A 255 2.91 14.32 -2.64
CA HIS A 255 3.74 13.96 -3.79
C HIS A 255 3.36 14.80 -5.00
N ASP A 256 3.74 16.08 -4.99
CA ASP A 256 3.42 17.05 -6.04
C ASP A 256 4.43 16.94 -7.20
N ARG A 257 4.31 15.87 -7.99
CA ARG A 257 5.23 15.50 -9.06
C ARG A 257 4.63 14.47 -10.02
N ALA A 258 5.20 14.35 -11.22
CA ALA A 258 4.93 13.23 -12.10
C ALA A 258 5.54 11.93 -11.51
N VAL A 259 4.79 10.85 -11.55
CA VAL A 259 5.24 9.55 -11.04
C VAL A 259 5.10 8.52 -12.15
N GLU A 260 6.19 7.82 -12.47
CA GLU A 260 6.22 6.73 -13.44
C GLU A 260 6.47 5.39 -12.75
N GLU A 261 5.52 4.45 -12.89
CA GLU A 261 5.68 3.09 -12.39
C GLU A 261 6.52 2.27 -13.36
N ILE A 262 7.70 1.81 -12.93
CA ILE A 262 8.66 1.14 -13.81
C ILE A 262 8.55 -0.39 -13.80
N PHE A 263 8.06 -0.99 -12.72
CA PHE A 263 7.75 -2.42 -12.61
C PHE A 263 6.92 -2.73 -11.36
N ARG A 264 6.27 -3.88 -11.35
CA ARG A 264 5.53 -4.45 -10.21
C ARG A 264 6.17 -5.73 -9.70
N GLY A 265 6.04 -5.96 -8.38
CA GLY A 265 6.64 -7.06 -7.68
C GLY A 265 8.04 -6.73 -7.16
N CYS A 266 8.70 -7.70 -6.50
CA CYS A 266 10.04 -7.55 -5.94
C CYS A 266 10.81 -8.86 -6.07
N ILE A 267 12.08 -8.78 -6.53
CA ILE A 267 12.96 -9.96 -6.63
C ILE A 267 13.44 -10.45 -5.26
N ARG A 268 13.32 -9.60 -4.25
CA ARG A 268 13.83 -9.86 -2.89
C ARG A 268 12.87 -10.75 -2.11
N GLY A 269 13.37 -11.35 -1.07
CA GLY A 269 12.61 -12.27 -0.21
C GLY A 269 12.58 -11.83 1.24
N CYS A 270 12.52 -10.51 1.50
CA CYS A 270 12.40 -9.98 2.87
C CYS A 270 11.15 -10.56 3.54
N ARG A 271 11.32 -11.33 4.63
CA ARG A 271 10.29 -12.18 5.23
C ARG A 271 9.16 -11.44 5.91
N PHE A 272 9.37 -10.16 6.22
CA PHE A 272 8.37 -9.28 6.81
C PHE A 272 7.54 -8.52 5.76
N CYS A 273 8.04 -8.37 4.53
CA CYS A 273 7.53 -7.41 3.56
C CYS A 273 6.32 -7.95 2.79
N GLN A 274 5.12 -7.54 3.16
CA GLN A 274 3.89 -7.93 2.47
C GLN A 274 3.90 -7.58 0.98
N ALA A 275 4.29 -6.35 0.63
CA ALA A 275 4.37 -5.90 -0.75
C ALA A 275 5.29 -6.77 -1.60
N GLY A 276 6.40 -7.28 -1.02
CA GLY A 276 7.31 -8.21 -1.68
C GLY A 276 6.69 -9.55 -2.08
N PHE A 277 5.51 -9.89 -1.55
CA PHE A 277 4.80 -11.15 -1.85
C PHE A 277 3.48 -10.91 -2.59
N ILE A 278 2.65 -9.97 -2.14
CA ILE A 278 1.32 -9.76 -2.75
C ILE A 278 1.38 -9.20 -4.17
N TYR A 279 2.47 -8.53 -4.56
CA TYR A 279 2.65 -7.99 -5.92
C TYR A 279 3.44 -8.93 -6.86
N ARG A 280 3.79 -10.15 -6.42
CA ARG A 280 4.38 -11.16 -7.33
C ARG A 280 3.36 -11.67 -8.35
N PRO A 281 3.83 -12.11 -9.55
CA PRO A 281 5.21 -12.17 -10.07
C PRO A 281 5.76 -10.81 -10.45
N ILE A 282 7.06 -10.74 -10.77
CA ILE A 282 7.68 -9.51 -11.28
C ILE A 282 7.33 -9.33 -12.74
N ARG A 283 6.99 -8.10 -13.10
CA ARG A 283 6.70 -7.65 -14.47
C ARG A 283 7.27 -6.26 -14.66
N GLU A 284 8.16 -6.12 -15.63
CA GLU A 284 8.92 -4.89 -15.90
C GLU A 284 8.37 -4.19 -17.14
N LYS A 285 8.38 -2.87 -17.15
CA LYS A 285 8.19 -2.06 -18.36
C LYS A 285 9.50 -1.95 -19.13
N SER A 286 9.42 -1.83 -20.45
CA SER A 286 10.59 -1.53 -21.29
C SER A 286 11.06 -0.09 -21.10
N VAL A 287 12.33 0.16 -21.42
CA VAL A 287 12.92 1.51 -21.37
C VAL A 287 12.16 2.49 -22.27
N GLU A 288 11.72 2.05 -23.46
CA GLU A 288 10.94 2.86 -24.40
C GLU A 288 9.58 3.25 -23.80
N THR A 289 8.88 2.29 -23.16
CA THR A 289 7.58 2.55 -22.53
C THR A 289 7.73 3.55 -21.40
N ILE A 290 8.73 3.37 -20.52
CA ILE A 290 9.02 4.28 -19.41
C ILE A 290 9.29 5.70 -19.92
N ASN A 291 10.15 5.85 -20.92
CA ASN A 291 10.47 7.17 -21.49
C ASN A 291 9.26 7.84 -22.12
N ARG A 292 8.49 7.11 -22.92
CA ARG A 292 7.28 7.62 -23.58
C ARG A 292 6.25 8.12 -22.57
N GLN A 293 5.94 7.30 -21.55
CA GLN A 293 4.96 7.63 -20.51
C GLN A 293 5.44 8.78 -19.64
N SER A 294 6.72 8.76 -19.19
CA SER A 294 7.33 9.84 -18.41
C SER A 294 7.25 11.19 -19.12
N LYS A 295 7.56 11.19 -20.43
CA LYS A 295 7.51 12.42 -21.23
C LYS A 295 6.07 12.93 -21.38
N ALA A 296 5.11 12.05 -21.68
CA ALA A 296 3.70 12.41 -21.77
C ALA A 296 3.18 13.06 -20.47
N LEU A 297 3.53 12.47 -19.32
CA LEU A 297 3.17 13.02 -18.01
C LEU A 297 3.74 14.42 -17.77
N ILE A 298 5.02 14.64 -18.06
CA ILE A 298 5.65 15.95 -17.90
C ILE A 298 5.03 16.97 -18.84
N ASP A 299 4.86 16.62 -20.12
CA ASP A 299 4.30 17.51 -21.13
C ASP A 299 2.83 17.92 -20.81
N SER A 300 2.04 17.02 -20.20
CA SER A 300 0.63 17.24 -19.88
C SER A 300 0.36 17.95 -18.56
N THR A 301 1.31 17.86 -17.61
CA THR A 301 1.12 18.39 -16.25
C THR A 301 1.92 19.65 -15.97
N GLY A 302 3.06 19.82 -16.64
CA GLY A 302 4.00 20.91 -16.37
C GLY A 302 4.81 20.72 -15.09
N TYR A 303 4.83 19.53 -14.49
CA TYR A 303 5.68 19.24 -13.35
C TYR A 303 7.16 19.34 -13.69
N ASP A 304 7.95 19.84 -12.75
CA ASP A 304 9.42 19.95 -12.84
C ASP A 304 10.16 18.80 -12.13
N GLU A 305 9.43 17.82 -11.61
CA GLU A 305 9.98 16.61 -10.99
C GLU A 305 9.30 15.35 -11.55
N LEU A 306 10.12 14.36 -11.93
CA LEU A 306 9.72 13.01 -12.31
C LEU A 306 10.24 12.02 -11.27
N SER A 307 9.38 11.22 -10.67
CA SER A 307 9.73 10.17 -9.71
C SER A 307 9.47 8.78 -10.29
N LEU A 308 10.45 7.89 -10.21
CA LEU A 308 10.28 6.49 -10.62
C LEU A 308 9.70 5.67 -9.46
N CYS A 309 8.58 5.00 -9.68
CA CYS A 309 7.90 4.20 -8.66
C CYS A 309 8.13 2.72 -8.86
N SER A 310 8.63 2.05 -7.80
CA SER A 310 8.74 0.61 -7.69
C SER A 310 9.08 0.21 -6.26
N LEU A 311 9.05 -1.09 -5.95
CA LEU A 311 9.51 -1.61 -4.65
C LEU A 311 11.04 -1.63 -4.50
N SER A 312 11.79 -1.51 -5.59
CA SER A 312 13.26 -1.51 -5.59
C SER A 312 13.81 -1.03 -6.93
N THR A 313 13.89 0.27 -7.14
CA THR A 313 14.25 0.89 -8.43
C THR A 313 15.57 0.37 -9.01
N SER A 314 16.58 0.16 -8.16
CA SER A 314 17.89 -0.37 -8.58
C SER A 314 17.87 -1.84 -9.01
N ASP A 315 16.76 -2.55 -8.81
CA ASP A 315 16.59 -3.95 -9.22
C ASP A 315 15.95 -4.11 -10.61
N HIS A 316 15.64 -3.02 -11.34
CA HIS A 316 15.16 -3.09 -12.71
C HIS A 316 16.25 -3.69 -13.62
N SER A 317 15.87 -4.60 -14.55
CA SER A 317 16.86 -5.34 -15.37
C SER A 317 17.72 -4.44 -16.24
N CYS A 318 17.15 -3.33 -16.74
CA CYS A 318 17.80 -2.36 -17.61
C CYS A 318 18.02 -1.01 -16.90
N VAL A 319 18.30 -1.00 -15.57
CA VAL A 319 18.37 0.24 -14.78
C VAL A 319 19.36 1.27 -15.34
N ASN A 320 20.55 0.86 -15.79
CA ASN A 320 21.56 1.77 -16.33
C ASN A 320 21.12 2.40 -17.65
N GLU A 321 20.57 1.62 -18.55
CA GLU A 321 20.04 2.09 -19.84
C GLU A 321 18.85 3.05 -19.62
N MET A 322 17.90 2.65 -18.77
CA MET A 322 16.75 3.47 -18.40
C MET A 322 17.18 4.84 -17.83
N LEU A 323 18.10 4.85 -16.87
CA LEU A 323 18.56 6.10 -16.26
C LEU A 323 19.33 6.96 -17.27
N THR A 324 20.15 6.37 -18.14
CA THR A 324 20.86 7.13 -19.19
C THR A 324 19.85 7.82 -20.10
N SER A 325 18.87 7.08 -20.59
CA SER A 325 17.83 7.61 -21.48
C SER A 325 16.96 8.70 -20.82
N LEU A 326 16.60 8.54 -19.55
CA LEU A 326 15.84 9.56 -18.82
C LEU A 326 16.66 10.83 -18.54
N ILE A 327 17.92 10.67 -18.12
CA ILE A 327 18.81 11.81 -17.80
C ILE A 327 19.07 12.68 -19.04
N ASP A 328 19.20 12.09 -20.22
CA ASP A 328 19.50 12.81 -21.46
C ASP A 328 18.50 13.94 -21.76
N TRP A 329 17.19 13.69 -21.55
CA TRP A 329 16.20 14.74 -21.78
C TRP A 329 15.80 15.50 -20.52
N THR A 330 15.77 14.85 -19.33
CA THR A 330 15.38 15.54 -18.09
C THR A 330 16.37 16.65 -17.71
N VAL A 331 17.70 16.43 -17.92
CA VAL A 331 18.72 17.48 -17.70
C VAL A 331 18.55 18.63 -18.68
N ARG A 332 18.32 18.34 -19.96
CA ARG A 332 18.10 19.36 -20.99
C ARG A 332 16.86 20.21 -20.70
N ASP A 333 15.78 19.55 -20.28
CA ASP A 333 14.48 20.18 -20.07
C ASP A 333 14.33 20.70 -18.61
N LYS A 334 15.42 20.59 -17.79
CA LYS A 334 15.49 21.02 -16.35
C LYS A 334 14.47 20.34 -15.46
N ILE A 335 14.14 19.07 -15.73
CA ILE A 335 13.29 18.24 -14.91
C ILE A 335 14.13 17.50 -13.86
N ASN A 336 13.73 17.57 -12.60
CA ASN A 336 14.36 16.81 -11.53
C ASN A 336 13.96 15.34 -11.59
N LEU A 337 14.92 14.40 -11.60
CA LEU A 337 14.65 12.97 -11.56
C LEU A 337 14.81 12.47 -10.11
N SER A 338 13.75 11.89 -9.55
CA SER A 338 13.73 11.33 -8.20
C SER A 338 13.72 9.81 -8.26
N LEU A 339 14.59 9.16 -7.50
CA LEU A 339 14.76 7.71 -7.44
C LEU A 339 14.51 7.24 -6.00
N PRO A 340 13.27 7.10 -5.57
CA PRO A 340 12.96 6.50 -4.29
C PRO A 340 13.30 4.99 -4.32
N SER A 341 13.40 4.37 -3.17
CA SER A 341 13.61 2.91 -3.05
C SER A 341 14.95 2.39 -3.61
N LEU A 342 16.01 3.17 -3.47
CA LEU A 342 17.36 2.69 -3.76
C LEU A 342 17.84 1.74 -2.67
N ARG A 343 18.39 0.60 -3.08
CA ARG A 343 18.97 -0.38 -2.16
C ARG A 343 20.46 -0.14 -1.96
N VAL A 344 20.92 -0.43 -0.75
CA VAL A 344 22.31 -0.28 -0.34
C VAL A 344 23.25 -1.20 -1.15
N ASP A 345 22.82 -2.43 -1.42
CA ASP A 345 23.60 -3.46 -2.10
C ASP A 345 23.74 -3.26 -3.62
N ASN A 346 22.92 -2.40 -4.24
CA ASN A 346 22.95 -2.10 -5.68
C ASN A 346 23.41 -0.66 -5.99
N PHE A 347 24.21 -0.04 -5.11
CA PHE A 347 24.69 1.32 -5.26
C PHE A 347 26.05 1.34 -5.98
N SER A 348 26.04 1.19 -7.32
CA SER A 348 27.25 1.21 -8.14
C SER A 348 27.83 2.61 -8.28
N ASP A 349 29.15 2.72 -8.61
CA ASP A 349 29.80 4.02 -8.84
C ASP A 349 29.17 4.76 -10.02
N GLU A 350 28.81 4.04 -11.09
CA GLU A 350 28.09 4.59 -12.25
C GLU A 350 26.73 5.19 -11.86
N LEU A 351 26.00 4.53 -10.95
CA LEU A 351 24.74 5.03 -10.42
C LEU A 351 24.93 6.29 -9.58
N VAL A 352 25.99 6.34 -8.73
CA VAL A 352 26.36 7.52 -7.94
C VAL A 352 26.68 8.71 -8.85
N ASP A 353 27.46 8.51 -9.90
CA ASP A 353 27.81 9.54 -10.87
C ASP A 353 26.57 10.09 -11.59
N LYS A 354 25.64 9.22 -11.97
CA LYS A 354 24.36 9.61 -12.57
C LYS A 354 23.49 10.39 -11.58
N LEU A 355 23.38 9.91 -10.34
CA LEU A 355 22.62 10.59 -9.28
C LEU A 355 23.20 11.94 -8.87
N SER A 356 24.52 12.13 -8.97
CA SER A 356 25.17 13.41 -8.66
C SER A 356 24.77 14.54 -9.62
N LYS A 357 24.31 14.19 -10.84
CA LYS A 357 23.80 15.11 -11.86
C LYS A 357 22.35 15.53 -11.64
N VAL A 358 21.64 14.79 -10.79
CA VAL A 358 20.26 15.03 -10.39
C VAL A 358 20.23 15.86 -9.09
N ARG A 359 19.13 16.53 -8.79
CA ARG A 359 18.99 17.31 -7.54
C ARG A 359 19.29 16.42 -6.33
N ARG A 360 20.20 16.86 -5.45
CA ARG A 360 20.57 16.13 -4.23
C ARG A 360 19.39 16.13 -3.24
N SER A 361 18.64 15.05 -3.23
CA SER A 361 17.69 14.74 -2.14
C SER A 361 18.43 14.10 -0.95
N GLY A 362 17.79 14.07 0.22
CA GLY A 362 18.32 13.31 1.36
C GLY A 362 18.45 11.83 1.01
N LEU A 363 19.52 11.17 1.44
CA LEU A 363 19.68 9.73 1.23
C LEU A 363 18.97 8.95 2.33
N THR A 364 18.21 7.97 1.91
CA THR A 364 17.47 7.06 2.80
C THR A 364 17.86 5.63 2.50
N PHE A 365 18.27 4.90 3.53
CA PHE A 365 18.60 3.49 3.44
C PHE A 365 17.79 2.69 4.48
N ALA A 366 17.48 1.45 4.17
CA ALA A 366 16.70 0.56 5.00
C ALA A 366 17.46 -0.72 5.34
N PRO A 367 18.37 -0.71 6.32
CA PRO A 367 19.00 -1.94 6.82
C PRO A 367 18.00 -2.85 7.51
N GLU A 368 16.90 -2.30 8.06
CA GLU A 368 15.78 -2.91 8.77
C GLU A 368 16.13 -3.53 10.11
N ALA A 369 17.38 -3.98 10.34
CA ALA A 369 17.83 -4.52 11.61
C ALA A 369 19.27 -4.12 11.94
N GLY A 370 19.58 -3.99 13.25
CA GLY A 370 20.87 -3.49 13.73
C GLY A 370 22.01 -4.47 13.56
N THR A 371 21.76 -5.78 13.71
CA THR A 371 22.79 -6.81 13.63
C THR A 371 22.70 -7.63 12.35
N GLN A 372 23.82 -8.25 11.95
CA GLN A 372 23.84 -9.15 10.78
C GLN A 372 22.91 -10.35 11.01
N ARG A 373 22.93 -10.93 12.22
CA ARG A 373 22.03 -12.02 12.59
C ARG A 373 20.57 -11.68 12.31
N MET A 374 20.11 -10.52 12.72
CA MET A 374 18.72 -10.10 12.48
C MET A 374 18.44 -9.80 11.01
N ARG A 375 19.40 -9.23 10.28
CA ARG A 375 19.26 -9.06 8.82
C ARG A 375 19.14 -10.41 8.09
N ASP A 376 19.80 -11.46 8.58
CA ASP A 376 19.68 -12.81 8.05
C ASP A 376 18.33 -13.46 8.42
N VAL A 377 17.85 -13.29 9.67
CA VAL A 377 16.49 -13.71 10.10
C VAL A 377 15.41 -13.15 9.17
N ILE A 378 15.45 -11.86 8.91
CA ILE A 378 14.46 -11.18 8.04
C ILE A 378 14.75 -11.33 6.54
N ASN A 379 15.83 -12.01 6.17
CA ASN A 379 16.30 -12.20 4.79
C ASN A 379 16.48 -10.88 4.02
N LYS A 380 17.06 -9.87 4.68
CA LYS A 380 17.26 -8.56 4.05
C LYS A 380 18.36 -8.61 2.98
N ASN A 381 19.31 -9.55 3.11
CA ASN A 381 20.47 -9.71 2.21
C ASN A 381 21.26 -8.40 2.02
N VAL A 382 21.56 -7.72 3.12
CA VAL A 382 22.40 -6.52 3.19
C VAL A 382 23.40 -6.71 4.32
N THR A 383 24.68 -6.50 4.04
CA THR A 383 25.76 -6.57 5.03
C THR A 383 26.05 -5.23 5.68
N GLU A 384 26.70 -5.22 6.84
CA GLU A 384 27.17 -4.00 7.49
C GLU A 384 28.17 -3.24 6.60
N GLU A 385 29.10 -3.98 5.96
CA GLU A 385 30.09 -3.42 5.06
C GLU A 385 29.45 -2.69 3.87
N GLU A 386 28.36 -3.24 3.32
CA GLU A 386 27.63 -2.59 2.23
C GLU A 386 26.98 -1.30 2.69
N VAL A 387 26.38 -1.26 3.89
CA VAL A 387 25.81 -0.05 4.46
C VAL A 387 26.89 1.02 4.62
N LEU A 388 28.00 0.67 5.26
CA LEU A 388 29.09 1.61 5.51
C LEU A 388 29.75 2.10 4.22
N ARG A 389 30.02 1.19 3.28
CA ARG A 389 30.59 1.52 1.96
C ARG A 389 29.70 2.51 1.20
N THR A 390 28.39 2.27 1.20
CA THR A 390 27.42 3.14 0.51
C THR A 390 27.34 4.52 1.17
N CYS A 391 27.32 4.58 2.50
CA CYS A 391 27.36 5.84 3.23
C CYS A 391 28.67 6.61 2.98
N THR A 392 29.81 5.92 2.97
CA THR A 392 31.13 6.54 2.65
C THR A 392 31.13 7.15 1.26
N LYS A 393 30.64 6.43 0.23
CA LYS A 393 30.51 6.99 -1.13
C LYS A 393 29.60 8.21 -1.18
N ALA A 394 28.48 8.17 -0.47
CA ALA A 394 27.58 9.31 -0.36
C ALA A 394 28.28 10.53 0.27
N PHE A 395 29.01 10.32 1.35
CA PHE A 395 29.75 11.39 2.05
C PHE A 395 30.86 11.97 1.19
N ALA A 396 31.61 11.14 0.45
CA ALA A 396 32.57 11.60 -0.54
C ALA A 396 31.90 12.43 -1.65
N GLY A 397 30.69 12.07 -2.05
CA GLY A 397 29.82 12.81 -2.96
C GLY A 397 29.25 14.12 -2.39
N GLY A 398 29.54 14.44 -1.09
CA GLY A 398 29.17 15.71 -0.44
C GLY A 398 27.82 15.69 0.29
N TRP A 399 27.18 14.54 0.49
CA TRP A 399 26.04 14.41 1.40
C TRP A 399 26.47 14.57 2.86
N THR A 400 25.62 15.18 3.69
CA THR A 400 25.86 15.41 5.11
C THR A 400 24.75 14.85 6.00
N SER A 401 23.70 14.28 5.39
CA SER A 401 22.60 13.65 6.12
C SER A 401 22.23 12.31 5.50
N VAL A 402 21.94 11.33 6.38
CA VAL A 402 21.47 10.01 6.00
C VAL A 402 20.30 9.64 6.93
N LYS A 403 19.23 9.07 6.37
CA LYS A 403 18.12 8.46 7.11
C LYS A 403 18.22 6.95 7.02
N LEU A 404 18.15 6.28 8.16
CA LEU A 404 18.18 4.83 8.29
C LEU A 404 16.85 4.32 8.84
N TYR A 405 16.23 3.38 8.13
CA TYR A 405 15.02 2.71 8.60
C TYR A 405 15.34 1.38 9.24
N PHE A 406 14.67 1.14 10.40
CA PHE A 406 14.75 -0.11 11.15
C PHE A 406 13.36 -0.54 11.62
N MET A 407 13.27 -1.79 12.04
CA MET A 407 12.13 -2.35 12.76
C MET A 407 12.57 -2.87 14.12
N MET A 408 11.64 -2.88 15.09
CA MET A 408 11.79 -3.53 16.38
C MET A 408 10.59 -4.42 16.68
N GLY A 409 10.79 -5.45 17.52
CA GLY A 409 9.79 -6.49 17.75
C GLY A 409 9.85 -7.64 16.75
N LEU A 410 10.96 -7.79 16.01
CA LEU A 410 11.15 -8.86 15.02
C LEU A 410 11.22 -10.24 15.69
N PRO A 411 10.79 -11.32 15.01
CA PRO A 411 10.93 -12.68 15.53
C PRO A 411 12.38 -12.99 15.92
N THR A 412 12.59 -13.56 17.09
CA THR A 412 13.90 -13.92 17.69
C THR A 412 14.79 -12.74 18.10
N GLU A 413 14.29 -11.51 18.07
CA GLU A 413 15.05 -10.30 18.41
C GLU A 413 15.42 -10.26 19.89
N THR A 414 16.64 -9.81 20.19
CA THR A 414 17.17 -9.62 21.55
C THR A 414 17.49 -8.15 21.83
N MET A 415 17.74 -7.79 23.09
CA MET A 415 18.15 -6.42 23.45
C MET A 415 19.51 -6.04 22.83
N GLU A 416 20.38 -7.01 22.57
CA GLU A 416 21.64 -6.78 21.84
C GLU A 416 21.39 -6.38 20.38
N ASP A 417 20.37 -6.94 19.73
CA ASP A 417 20.00 -6.55 18.37
C ASP A 417 19.45 -5.12 18.33
N ILE A 418 18.71 -4.72 19.36
CA ILE A 418 18.22 -3.34 19.52
C ILE A 418 19.40 -2.37 19.71
N ALA A 419 20.34 -2.67 20.60
CA ALA A 419 21.56 -1.87 20.77
C ALA A 419 22.38 -1.81 19.46
N GLY A 420 22.36 -2.88 18.67
CA GLY A 420 22.98 -2.95 17.34
C GLY A 420 22.49 -1.87 16.37
N ILE A 421 21.25 -1.41 16.48
CA ILE A 421 20.72 -0.28 15.70
C ILE A 421 21.51 1.00 15.97
N ALA A 422 21.67 1.33 17.26
CA ALA A 422 22.44 2.52 17.68
C ALA A 422 23.92 2.41 17.32
N GLN A 423 24.51 1.19 17.45
CA GLN A 423 25.90 0.92 17.07
C GLN A 423 26.13 1.10 15.56
N LEU A 424 25.24 0.57 14.71
CA LEU A 424 25.33 0.75 13.25
C LEU A 424 25.22 2.23 12.87
N ALA A 425 24.29 2.98 13.48
CA ALA A 425 24.17 4.41 13.27
C ALA A 425 25.43 5.17 13.73
N GLY A 426 26.07 4.75 14.84
CA GLY A 426 27.34 5.27 15.30
C GLY A 426 28.47 5.05 14.28
N LYS A 427 28.59 3.83 13.73
CA LYS A 427 29.57 3.52 12.67
C LYS A 427 29.35 4.37 11.41
N VAL A 428 28.10 4.71 11.07
CA VAL A 428 27.81 5.63 9.96
C VAL A 428 28.30 7.05 10.26
N VAL A 429 28.17 7.54 11.51
CA VAL A 429 28.76 8.81 11.94
C VAL A 429 30.29 8.79 11.81
N ASP A 430 30.92 7.70 12.27
CA ASP A 430 32.38 7.52 12.17
C ASP A 430 32.85 7.46 10.71
N ALA A 431 32.09 6.77 9.84
CA ALA A 431 32.37 6.71 8.42
C ALA A 431 32.41 8.11 7.76
N TYR A 432 31.53 9.04 8.18
CA TYR A 432 31.57 10.41 7.69
C TYR A 432 32.92 11.10 8.02
N TYR A 433 33.34 11.04 9.28
CA TYR A 433 34.58 11.73 9.72
C TYR A 433 35.83 11.02 9.21
N ASN A 434 35.76 9.73 8.91
CA ASN A 434 36.88 8.98 8.31
C ASN A 434 36.98 9.13 6.78
N THR A 435 35.97 9.73 6.13
CA THR A 435 35.98 9.99 4.68
C THR A 435 36.76 11.30 4.40
N PRO A 436 37.94 11.27 3.73
CA PRO A 436 38.76 12.47 3.51
C PRO A 436 38.04 13.56 2.72
N GLU A 437 37.20 13.18 1.76
CA GLU A 437 36.45 14.04 0.85
C GLU A 437 35.16 14.59 1.45
N HIS A 438 34.83 14.27 2.70
CA HIS A 438 33.59 14.75 3.32
C HIS A 438 33.54 16.28 3.34
N LYS A 439 32.35 16.86 3.32
CA LYS A 439 32.14 18.31 3.29
C LYS A 439 32.69 18.95 4.55
N LYS A 440 33.83 19.62 4.43
CA LYS A 440 34.51 20.31 5.55
C LYS A 440 33.63 21.41 6.14
N GLY A 441 33.67 21.57 7.47
CA GLY A 441 32.89 22.57 8.20
C GLY A 441 31.40 22.24 8.38
N CYS A 442 30.93 21.09 7.90
CA CYS A 442 29.57 20.59 8.12
C CYS A 442 29.59 19.41 9.07
N ALA A 443 28.63 19.38 9.98
CA ALA A 443 28.39 18.21 10.81
C ALA A 443 27.49 17.21 10.07
N VAL A 444 27.73 15.92 10.27
CA VAL A 444 26.81 14.87 9.80
C VAL A 444 25.55 14.83 10.66
N SER A 445 24.41 14.48 10.05
CA SER A 445 23.16 14.15 10.72
C SER A 445 22.70 12.76 10.29
N VAL A 446 22.56 11.85 11.25
CA VAL A 446 22.01 10.51 11.01
C VAL A 446 20.64 10.43 11.70
N SER A 447 19.61 10.20 10.90
CA SER A 447 18.25 9.99 11.42
C SER A 447 17.92 8.51 11.41
N VAL A 448 17.59 7.95 12.56
CA VAL A 448 17.15 6.57 12.74
C VAL A 448 15.63 6.60 12.92
N SER A 449 14.90 5.89 12.08
CA SER A 449 13.45 5.75 12.18
C SER A 449 13.11 4.28 12.38
N CYS A 450 12.46 3.96 13.50
CA CYS A 450 12.11 2.59 13.86
C CYS A 450 10.60 2.38 13.81
N ALA A 451 10.15 1.42 12.99
CA ALA A 451 8.78 0.94 12.99
C ALA A 451 8.63 -0.26 13.91
N SER A 452 7.45 -0.46 14.50
CA SER A 452 7.12 -1.73 15.14
C SER A 452 6.89 -2.80 14.06
N PHE A 453 7.40 -4.01 14.30
CA PHE A 453 7.13 -5.14 13.41
C PHE A 453 5.68 -5.60 13.58
N ILE A 454 4.95 -5.68 12.48
CA ILE A 454 3.59 -6.18 12.41
C ILE A 454 3.57 -7.37 11.45
N PRO A 455 3.19 -8.57 11.91
CA PRO A 455 3.03 -9.72 11.03
C PRO A 455 1.88 -9.49 10.04
N LYS A 456 2.18 -9.46 8.76
CA LYS A 456 1.19 -9.20 7.70
C LYS A 456 0.78 -10.49 6.96
N PRO A 457 -0.46 -10.59 6.44
CA PRO A 457 -0.92 -11.68 5.59
C PRO A 457 0.00 -11.94 4.39
N PHE A 458 0.07 -13.18 3.93
CA PHE A 458 0.89 -13.64 2.79
C PHE A 458 2.39 -13.42 2.94
N THR A 459 2.90 -13.24 4.18
CA THR A 459 4.33 -13.18 4.46
C THR A 459 4.79 -14.45 5.19
N PRO A 460 6.08 -14.80 5.13
CA PRO A 460 6.65 -15.86 5.98
C PRO A 460 6.38 -15.66 7.47
N PHE A 461 6.21 -14.42 7.92
CA PHE A 461 5.97 -14.09 9.32
C PHE A 461 4.49 -13.97 9.70
N GLN A 462 3.55 -14.34 8.82
CA GLN A 462 2.11 -14.27 9.11
C GLN A 462 1.67 -15.12 10.31
N TRP A 463 2.45 -16.11 10.74
CA TRP A 463 2.19 -16.95 11.91
C TRP A 463 2.87 -16.44 13.19
N GLU A 464 3.81 -15.49 13.08
CA GLU A 464 4.52 -14.94 14.22
C GLU A 464 3.63 -14.00 15.05
N PRO A 465 3.86 -13.89 16.37
CA PRO A 465 3.21 -12.87 17.18
C PRO A 465 3.80 -11.50 16.89
N GLU A 466 3.03 -10.48 17.14
CA GLU A 466 3.49 -9.13 17.38
C GLU A 466 4.01 -8.99 18.81
N ASP A 467 5.01 -8.18 19.02
CA ASP A 467 5.54 -7.93 20.37
C ASP A 467 4.56 -7.13 21.23
N THR A 468 4.61 -7.28 22.54
CA THR A 468 3.72 -6.56 23.45
C THR A 468 4.08 -5.07 23.52
N MET A 469 3.11 -4.20 23.81
CA MET A 469 3.37 -2.77 24.02
C MET A 469 4.42 -2.54 25.12
N THR A 470 4.40 -3.33 26.19
CA THR A 470 5.38 -3.24 27.30
C THR A 470 6.78 -3.59 26.81
N SER A 471 6.92 -4.67 26.04
CA SER A 471 8.21 -5.07 25.46
C SER A 471 8.72 -4.04 24.45
N LEU A 472 7.86 -3.54 23.56
CA LEU A 472 8.23 -2.50 22.61
C LEU A 472 8.72 -1.23 23.30
N ARG A 473 8.02 -0.76 24.35
CA ARG A 473 8.45 0.41 25.13
C ARG A 473 9.80 0.19 25.81
N ALA A 474 10.04 -1.03 26.36
CA ALA A 474 11.34 -1.38 26.93
C ALA A 474 12.46 -1.37 25.87
N LYS A 475 12.18 -1.89 24.66
CA LYS A 475 13.12 -1.85 23.53
C LYS A 475 13.38 -0.42 23.05
N GLN A 476 12.36 0.44 22.96
CA GLN A 476 12.48 1.85 22.63
C GLN A 476 13.38 2.60 23.64
N ALA A 477 13.15 2.38 24.93
CA ALA A 477 13.99 2.97 25.99
C ALA A 477 15.45 2.50 25.86
N HIS A 478 15.67 1.20 25.70
CA HIS A 478 17.01 0.63 25.52
C HIS A 478 17.73 1.16 24.28
N LEU A 479 17.01 1.34 23.16
CA LEU A 479 17.57 1.96 21.97
C LEU A 479 18.07 3.38 22.23
N LEU A 480 17.24 4.20 22.91
CA LEU A 480 17.60 5.60 23.25
C LEU A 480 18.82 5.67 24.16
N GLU A 481 18.91 4.80 25.18
CA GLU A 481 20.06 4.69 26.07
C GLU A 481 21.34 4.25 25.36
N SER A 482 21.23 3.48 24.29
CA SER A 482 22.34 2.95 23.52
C SER A 482 22.92 3.93 22.48
N VAL A 483 22.29 5.09 22.26
CA VAL A 483 22.72 6.05 21.23
C VAL A 483 24.08 6.69 21.59
N PRO A 484 25.14 6.49 20.79
CA PRO A 484 26.50 6.90 21.17
C PRO A 484 26.81 8.37 20.86
N SER A 485 25.97 9.08 20.12
CA SER A 485 26.28 10.43 19.62
C SER A 485 25.04 11.31 19.47
N ARG A 486 25.15 12.59 19.85
CA ARG A 486 24.11 13.62 19.62
C ARG A 486 23.85 13.92 18.14
N LYS A 487 24.64 13.38 17.21
CA LYS A 487 24.45 13.49 15.78
C LYS A 487 23.44 12.48 15.24
N ILE A 488 22.99 11.55 16.09
CA ILE A 488 21.97 10.54 15.80
C ILE A 488 20.67 11.01 16.43
N ARG A 489 19.64 11.12 15.61
CA ARG A 489 18.25 11.38 16.05
C ARG A 489 17.44 10.13 15.85
N VAL A 490 16.74 9.69 16.89
CA VAL A 490 15.88 8.50 16.86
C VAL A 490 14.43 8.94 16.89
N SER A 491 13.61 8.37 16.01
CA SER A 491 12.16 8.41 16.03
C SER A 491 11.60 6.99 15.94
N TYR A 492 10.44 6.76 16.51
CA TYR A 492 9.77 5.46 16.47
C TYR A 492 8.26 5.63 16.41
N HIS A 493 7.56 4.58 15.97
CA HIS A 493 6.10 4.56 15.92
C HIS A 493 5.51 4.34 17.32
N GLU A 494 4.35 4.94 17.56
CA GLU A 494 3.61 4.74 18.79
C GLU A 494 3.05 3.32 18.90
N THR A 495 3.17 2.74 20.09
CA THR A 495 2.80 1.33 20.30
C THR A 495 1.29 1.06 20.23
N PRO A 496 0.38 1.97 20.66
CA PRO A 496 -1.07 1.75 20.51
C PRO A 496 -1.52 1.71 19.04
N THR A 497 -0.98 2.60 18.21
CA THR A 497 -1.26 2.63 16.77
C THR A 497 -0.80 1.32 16.10
N SER A 498 0.40 0.83 16.46
CA SER A 498 0.92 -0.44 15.94
C SER A 498 0.06 -1.63 16.36
N LEU A 499 -0.44 -1.67 17.61
CA LEU A 499 -1.36 -2.73 18.07
C LEU A 499 -2.63 -2.77 17.20
N LEU A 500 -3.27 -1.62 17.00
CA LEU A 500 -4.50 -1.56 16.20
C LEU A 500 -4.26 -1.98 14.75
N GLU A 501 -3.17 -1.52 14.14
CA GLU A 501 -2.77 -1.96 12.80
C GLU A 501 -2.61 -3.48 12.73
N GLY A 502 -1.94 -4.08 13.72
CA GLY A 502 -1.75 -5.52 13.81
C GLY A 502 -3.06 -6.29 13.96
N VAL A 503 -3.98 -5.78 14.77
CA VAL A 503 -5.31 -6.38 14.95
C VAL A 503 -6.10 -6.36 13.64
N LEU A 504 -6.18 -5.22 12.97
CA LEU A 504 -6.95 -5.07 11.75
C LEU A 504 -6.31 -5.84 10.58
N ALA A 505 -4.99 -5.85 10.47
CA ALA A 505 -4.29 -6.60 9.43
C ALA A 505 -4.47 -8.13 9.55
N ARG A 506 -4.69 -8.65 10.76
CA ARG A 506 -4.73 -10.09 11.06
C ARG A 506 -6.11 -10.58 11.50
N GLY A 507 -7.06 -9.67 11.57
CA GLY A 507 -8.41 -9.92 12.08
C GLY A 507 -9.27 -10.78 11.19
N ASP A 508 -10.36 -11.24 11.73
CA ASP A 508 -11.42 -11.97 11.06
C ASP A 508 -12.69 -11.12 10.95
N ARG A 509 -13.76 -11.69 10.40
CA ARG A 509 -15.02 -10.99 10.11
C ARG A 509 -15.69 -10.40 11.35
N ARG A 510 -15.46 -10.96 12.54
CA ARG A 510 -16.00 -10.43 13.79
C ARG A 510 -15.55 -8.98 14.08
N LEU A 511 -14.41 -8.55 13.52
CA LEU A 511 -13.94 -7.18 13.67
C LEU A 511 -14.83 -6.13 12.98
N SER A 512 -15.69 -6.54 12.04
CA SER A 512 -16.70 -5.62 11.47
C SER A 512 -17.58 -4.98 12.55
N LYS A 513 -17.92 -5.74 13.60
CA LYS A 513 -18.70 -5.21 14.74
C LYS A 513 -17.91 -4.20 15.56
N VAL A 514 -16.61 -4.47 15.76
CA VAL A 514 -15.72 -3.54 16.49
C VAL A 514 -15.54 -2.25 15.70
N LEU A 515 -15.32 -2.33 14.39
CA LEU A 515 -15.20 -1.15 13.53
C LEU A 515 -16.47 -0.30 13.53
N LEU A 516 -17.64 -0.95 13.43
CA LEU A 516 -18.91 -0.24 13.51
C LEU A 516 -19.07 0.46 14.86
N ARG A 517 -18.76 -0.25 15.97
CA ARG A 517 -18.87 0.33 17.29
C ARG A 517 -17.85 1.46 17.54
N ALA A 518 -16.62 1.30 17.07
CA ALA A 518 -15.60 2.36 17.12
C ALA A 518 -16.06 3.61 16.37
N PHE A 519 -16.63 3.44 15.16
CA PHE A 519 -17.22 4.55 14.42
C PHE A 519 -18.36 5.24 15.21
N GLU A 520 -19.27 4.48 15.83
CA GLU A 520 -20.35 5.02 16.68
C GLU A 520 -19.81 5.79 17.90
N LEU A 521 -18.64 5.40 18.42
CA LEU A 521 -17.91 6.12 19.48
C LEU A 521 -17.11 7.32 18.97
N GLY A 522 -17.18 7.62 17.67
CA GLY A 522 -16.58 8.78 17.04
C GLY A 522 -15.17 8.58 16.50
N CYS A 523 -14.68 7.34 16.41
CA CYS A 523 -13.39 7.05 15.81
C CYS A 523 -13.42 7.31 14.29
N LYS A 524 -12.49 8.10 13.82
CA LYS A 524 -12.21 8.40 12.41
C LYS A 524 -10.81 8.98 12.30
N PHE A 525 -10.20 8.88 11.11
CA PHE A 525 -8.81 9.31 10.90
C PHE A 525 -7.82 8.67 11.89
N ASP A 526 -8.04 7.39 12.22
CA ASP A 526 -7.23 6.66 13.21
C ASP A 526 -5.74 6.54 12.83
N SER A 527 -5.38 6.90 11.60
CA SER A 527 -3.98 7.02 11.12
C SER A 527 -3.32 8.35 11.49
N TRP A 528 -4.07 9.32 12.03
CA TRP A 528 -3.58 10.65 12.39
C TRP A 528 -3.49 10.79 13.91
N ASP A 529 -2.32 11.19 14.41
CA ASP A 529 -2.04 11.23 15.87
C ASP A 529 -3.03 12.11 16.65
N ASP A 530 -3.54 13.19 16.06
CA ASP A 530 -4.49 14.13 16.66
C ASP A 530 -5.94 13.61 16.65
N HIS A 531 -6.24 12.54 15.93
CA HIS A 531 -7.56 11.91 15.86
C HIS A 531 -7.59 10.54 16.52
N PHE A 532 -6.43 9.90 16.70
CA PHE A 532 -6.33 8.54 17.23
C PHE A 532 -6.86 8.44 18.68
N ASN A 533 -7.98 7.75 18.87
CA ASN A 533 -8.63 7.57 20.15
C ASN A 533 -8.53 6.12 20.63
N PHE A 534 -7.42 5.79 21.28
CA PHE A 534 -7.16 4.43 21.75
C PHE A 534 -8.19 3.94 22.77
N ASP A 535 -8.66 4.79 23.67
CA ASP A 535 -9.63 4.41 24.71
C ASP A 535 -10.99 4.05 24.11
N ALA A 536 -11.48 4.81 23.14
CA ALA A 536 -12.72 4.50 22.43
C ALA A 536 -12.61 3.20 21.63
N LEU A 537 -11.44 2.93 21.01
CA LEU A 537 -11.19 1.68 20.31
C LEU A 537 -11.19 0.49 21.27
N MET A 538 -10.52 0.59 22.43
CA MET A 538 -10.53 -0.48 23.44
C MET A 538 -11.94 -0.69 24.03
N GLN A 539 -12.72 0.36 24.24
CA GLN A 539 -14.12 0.26 24.62
C GLN A 539 -14.94 -0.51 23.57
N ALA A 540 -14.73 -0.25 22.29
CA ALA A 540 -15.42 -0.98 21.22
C ALA A 540 -15.08 -2.49 21.24
N PHE A 541 -13.82 -2.87 21.53
CA PHE A 541 -13.42 -4.26 21.70
C PHE A 541 -14.12 -4.90 22.90
N GLU A 542 -14.13 -4.24 24.04
CA GLU A 542 -14.78 -4.73 25.27
C GLU A 542 -16.28 -4.94 25.07
N GLU A 543 -16.98 -3.95 24.51
CA GLU A 543 -18.42 -4.02 24.24
C GLU A 543 -18.80 -5.10 23.21
N CYS A 544 -17.90 -5.41 22.28
CA CYS A 544 -18.07 -6.50 21.32
C CYS A 544 -17.63 -7.87 21.84
N GLY A 545 -17.05 -7.93 23.05
CA GLY A 545 -16.57 -9.18 23.67
C GLY A 545 -15.38 -9.81 22.93
N LEU A 546 -14.51 -8.99 22.32
CA LEU A 546 -13.33 -9.42 21.58
C LEU A 546 -12.06 -8.90 22.24
N ASP A 547 -11.02 -9.73 22.26
CA ASP A 547 -9.71 -9.40 22.80
C ASP A 547 -8.73 -9.05 21.66
N PRO A 548 -8.18 -7.81 21.59
CA PRO A 548 -7.19 -7.44 20.59
C PRO A 548 -5.92 -8.31 20.64
N ASP A 549 -5.54 -8.78 21.83
CA ASP A 549 -4.38 -9.64 22.01
C ASP A 549 -4.54 -11.02 21.37
N PHE A 550 -5.77 -11.52 21.23
CA PHE A 550 -6.08 -12.74 20.50
C PHE A 550 -5.56 -12.71 19.07
N TYR A 551 -5.68 -11.56 18.39
CA TYR A 551 -5.28 -11.41 16.99
C TYR A 551 -3.77 -11.19 16.83
N THR A 552 -3.10 -10.59 17.82
CA THR A 552 -1.73 -10.07 17.67
C THR A 552 -0.68 -10.83 18.46
N LYS A 553 -0.96 -11.22 19.73
CA LYS A 553 0.09 -11.65 20.67
C LYS A 553 0.39 -13.15 20.68
N ARG A 554 -0.41 -13.97 20.02
CA ARG A 554 -0.16 -15.41 19.95
C ARG A 554 0.57 -15.82 18.68
N ARG A 555 1.48 -16.76 18.77
CA ARG A 555 2.01 -17.48 17.61
C ARG A 555 0.90 -18.42 17.09
N ARG A 556 0.59 -18.34 15.79
CA ARG A 556 -0.40 -19.21 15.16
C ARG A 556 0.29 -20.50 14.70
N PRO A 557 -0.27 -21.68 14.98
CA PRO A 557 0.21 -22.95 14.39
C PRO A 557 0.12 -22.92 12.86
N PHE A 558 0.99 -23.66 12.19
CA PHE A 558 0.91 -23.76 10.72
C PHE A 558 -0.37 -24.44 10.22
N GLU A 559 -1.02 -25.22 11.06
CA GLU A 559 -2.27 -25.94 10.77
C GLU A 559 -3.51 -25.07 10.96
N GLU A 560 -3.40 -23.94 11.66
CA GLU A 560 -4.51 -23.01 11.88
C GLU A 560 -4.99 -22.42 10.56
N LEU A 561 -6.31 -22.40 10.37
CA LEU A 561 -6.95 -21.70 9.27
C LEU A 561 -6.87 -20.20 9.51
N LEU A 562 -6.24 -19.48 8.58
CA LEU A 562 -6.10 -18.03 8.66
C LEU A 562 -7.26 -17.33 7.95
N PRO A 563 -7.69 -16.13 8.39
CA PRO A 563 -8.81 -15.41 7.79
C PRO A 563 -8.69 -15.19 6.27
N TRP A 564 -7.49 -15.17 5.72
CA TRP A 564 -7.19 -14.96 4.29
C TRP A 564 -6.85 -16.23 3.51
N ASP A 565 -6.95 -17.43 4.09
CA ASP A 565 -6.55 -18.69 3.43
C ASP A 565 -7.44 -19.09 2.24
N HIS A 566 -8.62 -18.49 2.13
CA HIS A 566 -9.53 -18.65 0.98
C HIS A 566 -9.12 -17.79 -0.23
N LEU A 567 -8.09 -16.93 -0.10
CA LEU A 567 -7.59 -16.06 -1.17
C LEU A 567 -6.29 -16.61 -1.75
N ASP A 568 -6.15 -16.58 -3.07
CA ASP A 568 -4.91 -16.99 -3.76
C ASP A 568 -4.18 -15.77 -4.34
N TYR A 569 -3.12 -15.37 -3.66
CA TYR A 569 -2.18 -14.33 -4.12
C TYR A 569 -0.97 -14.91 -4.88
N GLY A 570 -1.01 -16.20 -5.24
CA GLY A 570 -0.02 -16.88 -6.06
C GLY A 570 1.21 -17.38 -5.31
N VAL A 571 1.43 -16.95 -4.08
CA VAL A 571 2.53 -17.44 -3.24
C VAL A 571 2.05 -18.64 -2.42
N SER A 572 2.72 -19.79 -2.60
CA SER A 572 2.27 -21.02 -1.96
C SER A 572 2.53 -21.01 -0.45
N ARG A 573 1.58 -21.53 0.34
CA ARG A 573 1.69 -21.68 1.79
C ARG A 573 2.96 -22.46 2.18
N LYS A 574 3.28 -23.55 1.47
CA LYS A 574 4.50 -24.36 1.70
C LYS A 574 5.78 -23.53 1.58
N PHE A 575 5.83 -22.59 0.65
CA PHE A 575 6.97 -21.69 0.51
C PHE A 575 7.09 -20.74 1.70
N LEU A 576 5.97 -20.16 2.14
CA LEU A 576 5.94 -19.25 3.29
C LEU A 576 6.35 -19.97 4.59
N GLU A 577 5.86 -21.19 4.83
CA GLU A 577 6.26 -22.03 5.96
C GLU A 577 7.76 -22.39 5.94
N LEU A 578 8.29 -22.74 4.76
CA LEU A 578 9.72 -23.01 4.61
C LEU A 578 10.57 -21.79 4.95
N GLU A 579 10.17 -20.61 4.45
CA GLU A 579 10.89 -19.36 4.74
C GLU A 579 10.76 -18.95 6.22
N ASN A 580 9.63 -19.22 6.88
CA ASN A 580 9.50 -19.04 8.32
C ASN A 580 10.49 -19.94 9.10
N LYS A 581 10.56 -21.24 8.75
CA LYS A 581 11.52 -22.19 9.36
C LYS A 581 12.96 -21.75 9.16
N ARG A 582 13.31 -21.28 7.95
CA ARG A 582 14.65 -20.73 7.64
C ARG A 582 14.99 -19.50 8.47
N ALA A 583 14.02 -18.63 8.72
CA ALA A 583 14.21 -17.47 9.59
C ALA A 583 14.68 -17.87 10.99
N HIS A 584 14.02 -18.83 11.61
CA HIS A 584 14.39 -19.34 12.94
C HIS A 584 15.74 -20.08 12.97
N GLN A 585 16.27 -20.46 11.81
CA GLN A 585 17.59 -21.07 11.64
C GLN A 585 18.66 -20.06 11.20
N ASN A 586 18.32 -18.78 11.03
CA ASN A 586 19.18 -17.72 10.48
C ASN A 586 19.71 -18.04 9.07
N VAL A 587 18.96 -18.84 8.28
CA VAL A 587 19.35 -19.24 6.93
C VAL A 587 18.75 -18.29 5.92
N THR A 588 19.60 -17.67 5.09
CA THR A 588 19.16 -16.75 4.03
C THR A 588 18.72 -17.47 2.76
N THR A 589 17.86 -16.81 2.00
CA THR A 589 17.43 -17.22 0.66
C THR A 589 17.89 -16.16 -0.35
N PRO A 590 18.60 -16.54 -1.42
CA PRO A 590 19.06 -15.56 -2.42
C PRO A 590 17.88 -14.95 -3.17
N HIS A 591 18.09 -13.78 -3.78
CA HIS A 591 17.07 -13.14 -4.59
C HIS A 591 16.81 -13.87 -5.92
N CYS A 592 15.66 -13.61 -6.53
CA CYS A 592 15.13 -14.39 -7.65
C CYS A 592 16.01 -14.42 -8.91
N ARG A 593 16.87 -13.41 -9.14
CA ARG A 593 17.80 -13.39 -10.29
C ARG A 593 19.03 -14.28 -10.09
N ILE A 594 19.41 -14.56 -8.84
CA ILE A 594 20.48 -15.53 -8.55
C ILE A 594 19.93 -16.96 -8.67
N ARG A 595 18.77 -17.22 -8.03
CA ARG A 595 18.13 -18.54 -8.04
C ARG A 595 16.63 -18.41 -7.73
N CYS A 596 15.80 -19.05 -8.54
CA CYS A 596 14.38 -19.15 -8.26
C CYS A 596 14.14 -19.95 -6.97
N ALA A 597 13.49 -19.33 -5.98
CA ALA A 597 13.18 -19.97 -4.69
C ALA A 597 11.88 -20.80 -4.71
N GLY A 598 11.18 -20.88 -5.85
CA GLY A 598 9.99 -21.72 -6.02
C GLY A 598 8.75 -21.19 -5.28
N CYS A 599 8.54 -19.89 -5.17
CA CYS A 599 7.41 -19.29 -4.45
C CYS A 599 6.02 -19.64 -5.03
N GLY A 600 5.94 -20.00 -6.32
CA GLY A 600 4.69 -20.39 -6.99
C GLY A 600 4.00 -19.27 -7.76
N ALA A 601 4.33 -18.00 -7.51
CA ALA A 601 3.60 -16.84 -8.05
C ALA A 601 3.60 -16.74 -9.59
N ASN A 602 4.56 -17.36 -10.27
CA ASN A 602 4.58 -17.43 -11.73
C ASN A 602 3.35 -18.13 -12.34
N LYS A 603 2.66 -18.99 -11.57
CA LYS A 603 1.41 -19.65 -12.01
C LYS A 603 0.29 -18.67 -12.33
N LEU A 604 0.30 -17.50 -11.67
CA LEU A 604 -0.65 -16.42 -11.97
C LEU A 604 -0.47 -15.86 -13.38
N ASN A 605 0.74 -15.93 -13.93
CA ASN A 605 1.10 -15.39 -15.25
C ASN A 605 1.52 -16.51 -16.22
N GLY A 606 0.75 -17.59 -16.31
CA GLY A 606 1.01 -18.67 -17.26
C GLY A 606 2.40 -19.34 -17.14
N GLY A 607 3.02 -19.27 -15.96
CA GLY A 607 4.38 -19.78 -15.72
C GLY A 607 5.48 -18.74 -15.89
N HIS A 608 5.16 -17.53 -16.37
CA HIS A 608 6.13 -16.45 -16.62
C HIS A 608 6.46 -15.64 -15.37
N CYS A 609 7.72 -15.19 -15.26
CA CYS A 609 8.20 -14.27 -14.24
C CYS A 609 9.51 -13.64 -14.72
N ASP A 610 9.56 -12.31 -14.89
CA ASP A 610 10.72 -11.60 -15.45
C ASP A 610 11.99 -11.71 -14.58
N ALA A 611 11.83 -12.07 -13.31
CA ALA A 611 12.97 -12.31 -12.43
C ALA A 611 13.68 -13.66 -12.64
N ARG A 612 13.15 -14.59 -13.44
CA ARG A 612 13.80 -15.90 -13.64
C ARG A 612 15.10 -15.75 -14.42
N PRO A 613 16.21 -16.38 -13.96
CA PRO A 613 17.43 -16.50 -14.76
C PRO A 613 17.12 -17.19 -16.10
N GLU A 614 17.74 -16.73 -17.18
CA GLU A 614 17.53 -17.31 -18.53
C GLU A 614 17.76 -18.82 -18.61
N VAL A 615 18.72 -19.35 -17.83
CA VAL A 615 19.03 -20.79 -17.73
C VAL A 615 17.86 -21.62 -17.17
N ALA A 616 16.91 -21.00 -16.48
CA ALA A 616 15.75 -21.71 -15.93
C ALA A 616 14.55 -21.77 -16.90
N ARG A 617 14.64 -21.15 -18.08
CA ARG A 617 13.55 -21.14 -19.07
C ARG A 617 13.47 -22.45 -19.88
N ASP A 618 14.60 -23.16 -20.03
CA ASP A 618 14.68 -24.35 -20.90
C ASP A 618 14.37 -25.71 -20.23
N THR A 619 14.17 -25.77 -18.91
CA THR A 619 14.01 -27.06 -18.21
C THR A 619 12.57 -27.44 -17.87
N THR A 620 11.55 -26.70 -18.27
CA THR A 620 10.13 -27.02 -18.00
C THR A 620 9.39 -27.64 -19.20
N ALA A 621 10.12 -28.06 -20.26
CA ALA A 621 9.53 -28.76 -21.42
C ALA A 621 9.60 -30.28 -21.33
N VAL A 622 10.07 -30.90 -20.23
CA VAL A 622 10.05 -32.36 -20.02
C VAL A 622 9.72 -32.69 -18.57
N GLN A 623 8.51 -33.03 -18.31
CA GLN A 623 7.85 -33.99 -17.43
C GLN A 623 6.49 -33.52 -16.94
#